data_ef32aaad20e26d4f8640e7a682d4b5fb
#
_entry.id   ef32aaad20e26d4f8640e7a682d4b5fb
#
_cell.length_a   1.000
_cell.length_b   1.000
_cell.length_c   1.000
_cell.angle_alpha   90.00
_cell.angle_beta   90.00
_cell.angle_gamma   90.00
#
_symmetry.space_group_name_H-M   'P 1'
#
loop_
_entity.id
_entity.type
_entity.pdbx_description
1 polymer ?
#
loop_
_entity_poly.entity_id
_entity_poly.type
_entity_poly.pdbx_seq_one_letter_code
_entity_poly.pdbx_strand_id
1 'polypeptide(L)'
;MQATPIRHDTKAWKAQVWISFFTAAALCAIGLAYLPGRDLDRAFMMMGYVFCVSAAFALAKFIRDNEKKAVDTPLWGLVVWSGFALAVGLTGWGLVQMEISPTYKAFLGVSWLFLLSGTFTLAKTLRDTHEALLADARRGGLSTCAACESD
;
A
#
# COMPACT_ATOMS: atom_id res chain seq x y z
N MET A 1 -23.05 -17.58 19.92
CA MET A 1 -22.29 -16.68 19.00
C MET A 1 -20.84 -16.70 19.48
N GLN A 2 -19.96 -17.41 18.78
CA GLN A 2 -18.54 -17.48 19.12
C GLN A 2 -17.88 -16.18 18.65
N ALA A 3 -17.38 -15.38 19.59
CA ALA A 3 -16.54 -14.25 19.28
C ALA A 3 -15.25 -14.77 18.66
N THR A 4 -15.06 -14.51 17.36
CA THR A 4 -13.78 -14.78 16.68
C THR A 4 -12.67 -14.02 17.40
N PRO A 5 -11.59 -14.71 17.86
CA PRO A 5 -10.49 -14.03 18.52
C PRO A 5 -9.87 -13.01 17.56
N ILE A 6 -9.83 -11.75 17.98
CA ILE A 6 -9.12 -10.68 17.26
C ILE A 6 -7.65 -11.11 17.23
N ARG A 7 -7.19 -11.53 16.05
CA ARG A 7 -5.83 -11.98 15.82
C ARG A 7 -4.92 -10.75 15.91
N HIS A 8 -4.32 -10.54 17.07
CA HIS A 8 -3.29 -9.50 17.23
C HIS A 8 -2.13 -9.82 16.27
N ASP A 9 -1.92 -8.96 15.29
CA ASP A 9 -0.74 -9.04 14.44
C ASP A 9 0.51 -9.00 15.31
N THR A 10 1.35 -10.03 15.22
CA THR A 10 2.58 -10.11 16.00
C THR A 10 3.52 -8.97 15.61
N LYS A 11 4.29 -8.46 16.59
CA LYS A 11 5.30 -7.41 16.34
C LYS A 11 6.26 -7.81 15.21
N ALA A 12 6.57 -9.11 15.11
CA ALA A 12 7.39 -9.68 14.06
C ALA A 12 6.76 -9.51 12.65
N TRP A 13 5.45 -9.75 12.52
CA TRP A 13 4.74 -9.55 11.26
C TRP A 13 4.78 -8.09 10.81
N LYS A 14 4.53 -7.16 11.70
CA LYS A 14 4.60 -5.72 11.39
C LYS A 14 6.01 -5.32 10.94
N ALA A 15 7.04 -5.78 11.66
CA ALA A 15 8.42 -5.52 11.29
C ALA A 15 8.76 -6.08 9.90
N GLN A 16 8.33 -7.31 9.59
CA GLN A 16 8.54 -7.94 8.28
C GLN A 16 7.90 -7.14 7.14
N VAL A 17 6.67 -6.64 7.32
CA VAL A 17 5.98 -5.83 6.31
C VAL A 17 6.73 -4.53 6.03
N TRP A 18 7.18 -3.83 7.08
CA TRP A 18 7.99 -2.63 6.95
C TRP A 18 9.31 -2.87 6.24
N ILE A 19 10.03 -3.93 6.63
CA ILE A 19 11.29 -4.34 6.01
C ILE A 19 11.07 -4.65 4.52
N SER A 20 10.05 -5.42 4.18
CA SER A 20 9.73 -5.75 2.78
C SER A 20 9.44 -4.52 1.95
N PHE A 21 8.64 -3.58 2.47
CA PHE A 21 8.31 -2.33 1.77
C PHE A 21 9.56 -1.46 1.54
N PHE A 22 10.38 -1.24 2.59
CA PHE A 22 11.60 -0.46 2.45
C PHE A 22 12.63 -1.12 1.54
N THR A 23 12.74 -2.45 1.58
CA THR A 23 13.61 -3.19 0.65
C THR A 23 13.14 -3.02 -0.79
N ALA A 24 11.86 -3.13 -1.07
CA ALA A 24 11.29 -2.90 -2.40
C ALA A 24 11.54 -1.47 -2.89
N ALA A 25 11.31 -0.48 -2.01
CA ALA A 25 11.55 0.93 -2.33
C ALA A 25 13.05 1.20 -2.60
N ALA A 26 13.95 0.62 -1.82
CA ALA A 26 15.38 0.74 -2.02
C ALA A 26 15.83 0.10 -3.35
N LEU A 27 15.33 -1.10 -3.69
CA LEU A 27 15.62 -1.76 -4.96
C LEU A 27 15.15 -0.93 -6.15
N CYS A 28 13.96 -0.34 -6.08
CA CYS A 28 13.46 0.58 -7.10
C CYS A 28 14.34 1.83 -7.21
N ALA A 29 14.71 2.45 -6.09
CA ALA A 29 15.56 3.63 -6.07
C ALA A 29 16.95 3.35 -6.65
N ILE A 30 17.57 2.24 -6.28
CA ILE A 30 18.86 1.79 -6.83
C ILE A 30 18.74 1.54 -8.34
N GLY A 31 17.70 0.80 -8.77
CA GLY A 31 17.44 0.54 -10.18
C GLY A 31 17.29 1.82 -10.99
N LEU A 32 16.59 2.82 -10.47
CA LEU A 32 16.43 4.12 -11.12
C LEU A 32 17.72 4.95 -11.11
N ALA A 33 18.50 4.93 -10.02
CA ALA A 33 19.75 5.67 -9.92
C ALA A 33 20.79 5.20 -10.96
N TYR A 34 20.83 3.89 -11.19
CA TYR A 34 21.77 3.27 -12.14
C TYR A 34 21.14 3.03 -13.54
N LEU A 35 19.96 3.58 -13.80
CA LEU A 35 19.29 3.42 -15.10
C LEU A 35 20.15 4.02 -16.21
N PRO A 36 20.63 3.22 -17.18
CA PRO A 36 21.30 3.73 -18.37
C PRO A 36 20.24 4.36 -19.28
N GLY A 37 20.25 5.67 -19.49
CA GLY A 37 19.28 6.37 -20.33
C GLY A 37 19.30 7.87 -20.14
N ARG A 38 18.34 8.53 -20.76
CA ARG A 38 18.15 9.98 -20.67
C ARG A 38 17.60 10.33 -19.29
N ASP A 39 17.92 11.50 -18.78
CA ASP A 39 17.38 11.99 -17.50
C ASP A 39 15.85 12.07 -17.50
N LEU A 40 15.25 12.31 -18.69
CA LEU A 40 13.80 12.32 -18.86
C LEU A 40 13.18 10.94 -18.60
N ASP A 41 13.82 9.86 -19.03
CA ASP A 41 13.36 8.49 -18.83
C ASP A 41 13.38 8.12 -17.34
N ARG A 42 14.43 8.54 -16.64
CA ARG A 42 14.53 8.39 -15.17
C ARG A 42 13.42 9.15 -14.44
N ALA A 43 13.21 10.43 -14.82
CA ALA A 43 12.17 11.26 -14.22
C ALA A 43 10.78 10.67 -14.48
N PHE A 44 10.51 10.18 -15.69
CA PHE A 44 9.25 9.53 -16.04
C PHE A 44 9.01 8.28 -15.19
N MET A 45 9.98 7.41 -15.06
CA MET A 45 9.85 6.19 -14.25
C MET A 45 9.71 6.49 -12.77
N MET A 46 10.45 7.46 -12.24
CA MET A 46 10.32 7.91 -10.85
C MET A 46 8.90 8.41 -10.57
N MET A 47 8.38 9.27 -11.44
CA MET A 47 7.02 9.80 -11.35
C MET A 47 5.98 8.68 -11.44
N GLY A 48 6.17 7.72 -12.36
CA GLY A 48 5.33 6.55 -12.52
C GLY A 48 5.29 5.68 -11.25
N TYR A 49 6.41 5.43 -10.61
CA TYR A 49 6.49 4.66 -9.36
C TYR A 49 5.76 5.36 -8.22
N VAL A 50 6.00 6.66 -8.02
CA VAL A 50 5.30 7.46 -7.00
C VAL A 50 3.79 7.46 -7.26
N PHE A 51 3.38 7.61 -8.52
CA PHE A 51 1.99 7.59 -8.90
C PHE A 51 1.33 6.22 -8.66
N CYS A 52 2.02 5.12 -9.00
CA CYS A 52 1.54 3.77 -8.72
C CYS A 52 1.36 3.51 -7.22
N VAL A 53 2.32 3.92 -6.38
CA VAL A 53 2.22 3.78 -4.92
C VAL A 53 1.05 4.59 -4.37
N SER A 54 0.90 5.84 -4.80
CA SER A 54 -0.21 6.71 -4.39
C SER A 54 -1.57 6.14 -4.80
N ALA A 55 -1.68 5.65 -6.03
CA ALA A 55 -2.90 5.01 -6.54
C ALA A 55 -3.22 3.70 -5.81
N ALA A 56 -2.21 2.91 -5.44
CA ALA A 56 -2.38 1.70 -4.64
C ALA A 56 -2.92 1.99 -3.24
N PHE A 57 -2.43 3.04 -2.56
CA PHE A 57 -2.98 3.48 -1.28
C PHE A 57 -4.42 3.98 -1.40
N ALA A 58 -4.72 4.77 -2.45
CA ALA A 58 -6.09 5.24 -2.72
C ALA A 58 -7.05 4.08 -2.96
N LEU A 59 -6.64 3.08 -3.75
CA LEU A 59 -7.43 1.89 -4.03
C LEU A 59 -7.63 1.05 -2.76
N ALA A 60 -6.59 0.84 -1.96
CA ALA A 60 -6.69 0.12 -0.69
C ALA A 60 -7.65 0.81 0.29
N LYS A 61 -7.64 2.15 0.32
CA LYS A 61 -8.60 2.93 1.11
C LYS A 61 -10.03 2.77 0.59
N PHE A 62 -10.23 2.90 -0.72
CA PHE A 62 -11.54 2.78 -1.35
C PHE A 62 -12.18 1.40 -1.10
N ILE A 63 -11.44 0.30 -1.29
CA ILE A 63 -11.93 -1.06 -1.04
C ILE A 63 -12.41 -1.20 0.40
N ARG A 64 -11.66 -0.67 1.36
CA ARG A 64 -12.01 -0.70 2.78
C ARG A 64 -13.29 0.08 3.10
N ASP A 65 -13.39 1.29 2.56
CA ASP A 65 -14.53 2.18 2.88
C ASP A 65 -15.82 1.59 2.29
N ASN A 66 -15.72 0.92 1.14
CA ASN A 66 -16.85 0.21 0.52
C ASN A 66 -17.29 -1.04 1.34
N GLU A 67 -16.37 -1.77 1.99
CA GLU A 67 -16.71 -2.88 2.90
C GLU A 67 -17.53 -2.40 4.11
N LYS A 68 -17.30 -1.18 4.60
CA LYS A 68 -18.00 -0.60 5.76
C LYS A 68 -19.35 0.03 5.41
N LYS A 69 -19.88 -0.17 4.18
CA LYS A 69 -21.15 0.42 3.68
C LYS A 69 -21.19 1.96 3.79
N ALA A 70 -20.06 2.62 3.77
CA ALA A 70 -20.01 4.04 3.50
C ALA A 70 -20.51 4.26 2.07
N VAL A 71 -21.59 5.02 1.91
CA VAL A 71 -22.24 5.26 0.62
C VAL A 71 -21.35 6.19 -0.20
N ASP A 72 -20.32 5.63 -0.82
CA ASP A 72 -19.55 6.33 -1.83
C ASP A 72 -20.29 6.28 -3.17
N THR A 73 -20.27 7.39 -3.89
CA THR A 73 -20.84 7.45 -5.23
C THR A 73 -20.15 6.47 -6.16
N PRO A 74 -20.87 5.72 -7.02
CA PRO A 74 -20.27 4.77 -7.96
C PRO A 74 -19.21 5.40 -8.88
N LEU A 75 -19.32 6.70 -9.13
CA LEU A 75 -18.34 7.50 -9.87
C LEU A 75 -16.97 7.54 -9.17
N TRP A 76 -16.95 7.62 -7.83
CA TRP A 76 -15.69 7.62 -7.08
C TRP A 76 -14.92 6.30 -7.24
N GLY A 77 -15.64 5.18 -7.21
CA GLY A 77 -15.05 3.87 -7.48
C GLY A 77 -14.41 3.78 -8.87
N LEU A 78 -15.09 4.30 -9.89
CA LEU A 78 -14.57 4.33 -11.25
C LEU A 78 -13.29 5.18 -11.35
N VAL A 79 -13.26 6.34 -10.70
CA VAL A 79 -12.07 7.22 -10.68
C VAL A 79 -10.87 6.52 -10.04
N VAL A 80 -11.06 5.85 -8.90
CA VAL A 80 -9.97 5.17 -8.19
C VAL A 80 -9.45 3.97 -8.98
N TRP A 81 -10.34 3.14 -9.54
CA TRP A 81 -9.95 1.99 -10.35
C TRP A 81 -9.27 2.40 -11.66
N SER A 82 -9.81 3.41 -12.36
CA SER A 82 -9.20 3.91 -13.59
C SER A 82 -7.85 4.58 -13.32
N GLY A 83 -7.73 5.35 -12.24
CA GLY A 83 -6.47 5.96 -11.83
C GLY A 83 -5.39 4.93 -11.55
N PHE A 84 -5.73 3.83 -10.83
CA PHE A 84 -4.79 2.75 -10.58
C PHE A 84 -4.41 2.01 -11.88
N ALA A 85 -5.37 1.69 -12.73
CA ALA A 85 -5.13 1.02 -14.01
C ALA A 85 -4.25 1.87 -14.94
N LEU A 86 -4.49 3.19 -15.00
CA LEU A 86 -3.65 4.13 -15.75
C LEU A 86 -2.24 4.23 -15.17
N ALA A 87 -2.08 4.31 -13.85
CA ALA A 87 -0.77 4.36 -13.21
C ALA A 87 0.06 3.13 -13.57
N VAL A 88 -0.51 1.94 -13.40
CA VAL A 88 0.16 0.67 -13.72
C VAL A 88 0.40 0.55 -15.23
N GLY A 89 -0.60 0.86 -16.05
CA GLY A 89 -0.50 0.76 -17.51
C GLY A 89 0.56 1.69 -18.10
N LEU A 90 0.57 2.97 -17.72
CA LEU A 90 1.54 3.94 -18.22
C LEU A 90 2.97 3.63 -17.76
N THR A 91 3.15 3.22 -16.50
CA THR A 91 4.48 2.87 -15.98
C THR A 91 5.01 1.61 -16.64
N GLY A 92 4.17 0.59 -16.81
CA GLY A 92 4.53 -0.65 -17.52
C GLY A 92 4.83 -0.40 -19.01
N TRP A 93 4.00 0.39 -19.67
CA TRP A 93 4.24 0.80 -21.06
C TRP A 93 5.57 1.54 -21.21
N GLY A 94 5.84 2.53 -20.34
CA GLY A 94 7.10 3.26 -20.36
C GLY A 94 8.31 2.35 -20.17
N LEU A 95 8.22 1.37 -19.27
CA LEU A 95 9.27 0.39 -19.03
C LEU A 95 9.55 -0.47 -20.29
N VAL A 96 8.52 -0.88 -21.01
CA VAL A 96 8.65 -1.68 -22.24
C VAL A 96 9.28 -0.88 -23.35
N GLN A 97 8.91 0.40 -23.50
CA GLN A 97 9.40 1.29 -24.57
C GLN A 97 10.85 1.76 -24.39
N MET A 98 11.41 1.66 -23.19
CA MET A 98 12.80 2.04 -22.97
C MET A 98 13.77 1.16 -23.77
N GLU A 99 14.79 1.77 -24.37
CA GLU A 99 15.87 1.08 -25.09
C GLU A 99 17.00 0.65 -24.14
N ILE A 100 16.69 -0.25 -23.22
CA ILE A 100 17.64 -0.82 -22.25
C ILE A 100 17.71 -2.34 -22.38
N SER A 101 18.74 -2.95 -21.79
CA SER A 101 18.90 -4.42 -21.85
C SER A 101 17.69 -5.15 -21.24
N PRO A 102 17.28 -6.31 -21.81
CA PRO A 102 16.13 -7.07 -21.29
C PRO A 102 16.27 -7.46 -19.81
N THR A 103 17.49 -7.78 -19.38
CA THR A 103 17.78 -8.11 -17.97
C THR A 103 17.47 -6.94 -17.05
N TYR A 104 17.83 -5.72 -17.46
CA TYR A 104 17.57 -4.51 -16.67
C TYR A 104 16.08 -4.17 -16.61
N LYS A 105 15.35 -4.36 -17.73
CA LYS A 105 13.89 -4.24 -17.78
C LYS A 105 13.23 -5.23 -16.80
N ALA A 106 13.67 -6.47 -16.80
CA ALA A 106 13.15 -7.49 -15.89
C ALA A 106 13.39 -7.12 -14.41
N PHE A 107 14.60 -6.65 -14.09
CA PHE A 107 14.93 -6.19 -12.73
C PHE A 107 14.02 -5.05 -12.28
N LEU A 108 13.86 -4.01 -13.10
CA LEU A 108 12.98 -2.88 -12.79
C LEU A 108 11.52 -3.31 -12.66
N GLY A 109 11.04 -4.18 -13.56
CA GLY A 109 9.68 -4.69 -13.53
C GLY A 109 9.37 -5.51 -12.28
N VAL A 110 10.26 -6.42 -11.91
CA VAL A 110 10.11 -7.25 -10.69
C VAL A 110 10.17 -6.39 -9.43
N SER A 111 11.12 -5.45 -9.35
CA SER A 111 11.25 -4.52 -8.21
C SER A 111 10.01 -3.65 -8.07
N TRP A 112 9.45 -3.17 -9.18
CA TRP A 112 8.22 -2.39 -9.20
C TRP A 112 6.99 -3.21 -8.74
N LEU A 113 6.82 -4.44 -9.24
CA LEU A 113 5.75 -5.33 -8.78
C LEU A 113 5.88 -5.67 -7.29
N PHE A 114 7.11 -5.86 -6.82
CA PHE A 114 7.38 -6.07 -5.40
C PHE A 114 7.02 -4.84 -4.56
N LEU A 115 7.32 -3.64 -5.05
CA LEU A 115 6.92 -2.39 -4.41
C LEU A 115 5.39 -2.26 -4.31
N LEU A 116 4.65 -2.56 -5.38
CA LEU A 116 3.18 -2.55 -5.37
C LEU A 116 2.61 -3.55 -4.36
N SER A 117 3.12 -4.79 -4.37
CA SER A 117 2.71 -5.83 -3.41
C SER A 117 2.98 -5.40 -1.96
N GLY A 118 4.17 -4.84 -1.71
CA GLY A 118 4.55 -4.28 -0.41
C GLY A 118 3.64 -3.15 0.03
N THR A 119 3.23 -2.27 -0.89
CA THR A 119 2.31 -1.16 -0.63
C THR A 119 0.94 -1.65 -0.17
N PHE A 120 0.35 -2.64 -0.85
CA PHE A 120 -0.93 -3.22 -0.44
C PHE A 120 -0.85 -3.91 0.92
N THR A 121 0.22 -4.66 1.16
CA THR A 121 0.44 -5.35 2.44
C THR A 121 0.63 -4.34 3.58
N LEU A 122 1.39 -3.27 3.34
CA LEU A 122 1.59 -2.18 4.30
C LEU A 122 0.28 -1.45 4.60
N ALA A 123 -0.50 -1.11 3.58
CA ALA A 123 -1.80 -0.46 3.75
C ALA A 123 -2.75 -1.28 4.62
N LYS A 124 -2.78 -2.61 4.42
CA LYS A 124 -3.53 -3.53 5.27
C LYS A 124 -3.03 -3.53 6.71
N THR A 125 -1.73 -3.68 6.92
CA THR A 125 -1.13 -3.77 8.27
C THR A 125 -1.32 -2.49 9.08
N LEU A 126 -1.20 -1.31 8.44
CA LEU A 126 -1.46 -0.02 9.08
C LEU A 126 -2.91 0.10 9.56
N ARG A 127 -3.85 -0.35 8.73
CA ARG A 127 -5.27 -0.40 9.09
C ARG A 127 -5.52 -1.29 10.30
N ASP A 128 -5.06 -2.53 10.24
CA ASP A 128 -5.33 -3.53 11.28
C ASP A 128 -4.73 -3.08 12.62
N THR A 129 -3.60 -2.37 12.58
CA THR A 129 -2.99 -1.74 13.76
C THR A 129 -3.87 -0.62 14.34
N HIS A 130 -4.42 0.24 13.50
CA HIS A 130 -5.26 1.35 13.95
C HIS A 130 -6.58 0.84 14.55
N GLU A 131 -7.21 -0.16 13.94
CA GLU A 131 -8.44 -0.76 14.47
C GLU A 131 -8.20 -1.45 15.81
N ALA A 132 -7.06 -2.12 16.01
CA ALA A 132 -6.67 -2.71 17.28
C ALA A 132 -6.52 -1.66 18.40
N LEU A 133 -5.86 -0.53 18.10
CA LEU A 133 -5.70 0.58 19.06
C LEU A 133 -7.03 1.20 19.46
N LEU A 134 -7.97 1.38 18.53
CA LEU A 134 -9.31 1.89 18.83
C LEU A 134 -10.13 0.90 19.66
N ALA A 135 -9.99 -0.40 19.42
CA ALA A 135 -10.67 -1.43 20.23
C ALA A 135 -10.15 -1.46 21.67
N ASP A 136 -8.83 -1.32 21.86
CA ASP A 136 -8.22 -1.28 23.20
C ASP A 136 -8.62 0.00 23.96
N ALA A 137 -8.67 1.15 23.29
CA ALA A 137 -9.13 2.41 23.89
C ALA A 137 -10.59 2.34 24.37
N ARG A 138 -11.47 1.69 23.58
CA ARG A 138 -12.87 1.48 23.97
C ARG A 138 -13.00 0.56 25.20
N ARG A 139 -12.20 -0.50 25.29
CA ARG A 139 -12.20 -1.41 26.43
C ARG A 139 -11.71 -0.72 27.70
N GLY A 140 -10.64 0.08 27.59
CA GLY A 140 -10.11 0.87 28.70
C GLY A 140 -11.14 1.89 29.24
N GLY A 141 -11.86 2.58 28.36
CA GLY A 141 -12.92 3.52 28.75
C GLY A 141 -14.09 2.85 29.44
N LEU A 142 -14.52 1.67 29.02
CA LEU A 142 -15.60 0.90 29.65
C LEU A 142 -15.20 0.41 31.03
N SER A 143 -13.96 -0.01 31.24
CA SER A 143 -13.47 -0.46 32.56
C SER A 143 -13.43 0.68 33.60
N THR A 144 -13.10 1.89 33.14
CA THR A 144 -13.05 3.09 34.01
C THR A 144 -14.46 3.54 34.41
N CYS A 145 -15.43 3.50 33.50
CA CYS A 145 -16.82 3.82 33.83
C CYS A 145 -17.44 2.81 34.80
N ALA A 146 -17.18 1.50 34.62
CA ALA A 146 -17.69 0.47 35.54
C ALA A 146 -17.10 0.57 36.97
N ALA A 147 -15.85 1.05 37.06
CA ALA A 147 -15.22 1.29 38.35
C ALA A 147 -15.82 2.51 39.13
N CYS A 148 -16.28 3.54 38.36
CA CYS A 148 -16.93 4.71 38.98
C CYS A 148 -18.39 4.47 39.42
N GLU A 149 -19.04 3.41 38.92
CA GLU A 149 -20.45 3.10 39.24
C GLU A 149 -20.59 2.15 40.44
N SER A 150 -19.46 1.62 40.93
CA SER A 150 -19.41 0.70 42.08
C SER A 150 -19.05 1.36 43.42
N ASP A 151 -18.82 2.67 43.49
CA ASP A 151 -18.62 3.50 44.67
C ASP A 151 -19.90 4.31 44.98
#